data_85afd11c586a7e265c7093eebb40f826
#
_entry.id   85afd11c586a7e265c7093eebb40f826
#
_cell.length_a   1.000
_cell.length_b   1.000
_cell.length_c   1.000
_cell.angle_alpha   90.00
_cell.angle_beta   90.00
_cell.angle_gamma   90.00
#
_symmetry.space_group_name_H-M   'P 1'
#
loop_
_entity.id
_entity.type
_entity.pdbx_description
1 polymer ?
#
loop_
_entity_poly.entity_id
_entity_poly.type
_entity_poly.pdbx_seq_one_letter_code
_entity_poly.pdbx_strand_id
1 'polypeptide(L)' 'MAKEDDKLTFEAVVTEALPNAMFRVRLPNEQKTEVLAYVSGKMRMNWIRILPGDRVTVEMSPYDLTKARITFRH' A
#
# COMPACT_ATOMS: atom_id res chain seq x y z
N MET A 1 -24.42 -3.28 4.87
CA MET A 1 -23.52 -3.87 5.00
C MET A 1 -22.23 -3.33 5.08
N ALA A 2 -21.54 -3.48 5.87
CA ALA A 2 -20.29 -2.89 6.18
C ALA A 2 -19.21 -3.51 5.37
N LYS A 3 -19.21 -3.22 4.14
CA LYS A 3 -18.23 -3.82 3.30
C LYS A 3 -16.86 -3.34 3.57
N GLU A 4 -16.72 -2.13 4.03
CA GLU A 4 -15.39 -1.61 4.29
C GLU A 4 -14.77 -2.32 5.48
N ASP A 5 -15.54 -3.03 6.25
CA ASP A 5 -14.99 -3.78 7.36
C ASP A 5 -14.19 -4.97 6.90
N ASP A 6 -14.32 -5.33 5.62
CA ASP A 6 -13.57 -6.47 5.10
C ASP A 6 -12.18 -6.09 4.66
N LYS A 7 -11.82 -4.82 4.73
CA LYS A 7 -10.50 -4.41 4.27
C LYS A 7 -9.44 -4.74 5.31
N LEU A 8 -8.33 -5.23 4.83
CA LEU A 8 -7.19 -5.52 5.68
C LEU A 8 -6.22 -4.36 5.60
N THR A 9 -5.71 -3.93 6.74
CA THR A 9 -4.78 -2.81 6.80
C THR A 9 -3.46 -3.29 7.37
N PHE A 10 -2.38 -2.95 6.68
CA PHE A 10 -1.05 -3.34 7.09
C PHE A 10 -0.10 -2.16 6.99
N GLU A 11 0.94 -2.19 7.83
CA GLU A 11 2.05 -1.28 7.67
C GLU A 11 3.08 -2.01 6.81
N ALA A 12 3.51 -1.39 5.73
CA ALA A 12 4.43 -2.02 4.79
C ALA A 12 5.58 -1.08 4.49
N VAL A 13 6.63 -1.62 3.90
CA VAL A 13 7.81 -0.85 3.53
C VAL A 13 7.89 -0.82 2.02
N VAL A 14 8.06 0.37 1.45
CA VAL A 14 8.22 0.52 0.01
C VAL A 14 9.59 0.00 -0.38
N THR A 15 9.63 -0.92 -1.33
CA THR A 15 10.90 -1.48 -1.79
C THR A 15 11.32 -0.94 -3.13
N GLU A 16 10.37 -0.47 -3.94
CA GLU A 16 10.69 0.04 -5.25
C GLU A 16 9.62 0.99 -5.73
N ALA A 17 10.01 2.06 -6.39
CA ALA A 17 9.08 2.99 -7.01
C ALA A 17 8.92 2.60 -8.47
N LEU A 18 7.68 2.45 -8.90
CA LEU A 18 7.34 2.05 -10.25
C LEU A 18 6.65 3.19 -10.98
N PRO A 19 6.54 3.12 -12.29
CA PRO A 19 5.85 4.18 -13.01
C PRO A 19 4.36 4.20 -12.69
N ASN A 20 3.72 5.29 -13.06
CA ASN A 20 2.26 5.45 -12.91
C ASN A 20 1.80 5.46 -11.47
N ALA A 21 2.61 6.04 -10.59
CA ALA A 21 2.27 6.17 -9.17
C ALA A 21 2.06 4.79 -8.51
N MET A 22 2.76 3.80 -9.01
CA MET A 22 2.72 2.47 -8.44
C MET A 22 3.98 2.24 -7.64
N PHE A 23 3.88 1.37 -6.65
CA PHE A 23 5.01 1.04 -5.79
C PHE A 23 4.98 -0.43 -5.45
N ARG A 24 6.16 -0.99 -5.24
CA ARG A 24 6.24 -2.33 -4.71
C ARG A 24 6.51 -2.23 -3.24
N VAL A 25 5.68 -2.87 -2.43
CA VAL A 25 5.80 -2.78 -0.99
C VAL A 25 5.95 -4.18 -0.42
N ARG A 26 6.63 -4.28 0.71
CA ARG A 26 6.82 -5.55 1.42
C ARG A 26 5.97 -5.54 2.66
N LEU A 27 5.15 -6.57 2.79
CA LEU A 27 4.27 -6.72 3.95
C LEU A 27 5.07 -7.24 5.14
N PRO A 28 4.64 -6.92 6.36
CA PRO A 28 5.37 -7.31 7.55
C PRO A 28 5.00 -8.71 8.00
N ASN A 29 5.11 -9.68 7.14
CA ASN A 29 4.84 -11.04 7.52
C ASN A 29 6.12 -11.84 7.40
N GLU A 30 6.07 -13.07 7.88
CA GLU A 30 7.25 -13.90 7.88
C GLU A 30 7.72 -14.23 6.49
N GLN A 31 6.80 -14.29 5.56
CA GLN A 31 7.13 -14.62 4.20
C GLN A 31 7.65 -13.43 3.43
N LYS A 32 7.55 -12.25 4.01
CA LYS A 32 8.01 -11.00 3.38
C LYS A 32 7.41 -10.86 2.00
N THR A 33 6.11 -11.06 1.93
CA THR A 33 5.38 -10.99 0.68
C THR A 33 5.44 -9.58 0.12
N GLU A 34 5.71 -9.47 -1.17
CA GLU A 34 5.69 -8.18 -1.85
C GLU A 34 4.46 -8.10 -2.72
N VAL A 35 3.81 -6.95 -2.71
CA VAL A 35 2.62 -6.71 -3.49
C VAL A 35 2.76 -5.39 -4.20
N LEU A 36 1.97 -5.20 -5.24
CA LEU A 36 1.92 -3.92 -5.93
C LEU A 36 0.95 -3.01 -5.19
N ALA A 37 1.37 -1.77 -4.99
CA ALA A 37 0.56 -0.80 -4.31
C ALA A 37 0.44 0.46 -5.16
N TYR A 38 -0.71 1.11 -5.07
CA TYR A 38 -0.90 2.38 -5.75
C TYR A 38 -1.31 3.42 -4.71
N VAL A 39 -1.05 4.67 -5.03
CA VAL A 39 -1.33 5.75 -4.11
C VAL A 39 -2.80 6.11 -4.19
N SER A 40 -3.45 6.25 -3.04
CA SER A 40 -4.86 6.64 -3.02
C SER A 40 -5.00 8.03 -3.61
N GLY A 41 -6.20 8.33 -4.11
CA GLY A 41 -6.45 9.64 -4.69
C GLY A 41 -6.21 10.77 -3.71
N LYS A 42 -6.55 10.54 -2.45
CA LYS A 42 -6.36 11.56 -1.43
C LYS A 42 -4.89 11.90 -1.26
N MET A 43 -4.02 10.90 -1.25
CA MET A 43 -2.60 11.14 -1.08
C MET A 43 -2.00 11.80 -2.31
N ARG A 44 -2.50 11.45 -3.50
CA ARG A 44 -2.01 12.08 -4.71
C ARG A 44 -2.34 13.57 -4.73
N MET A 45 -3.51 13.92 -4.21
CA MET A 45 -3.91 15.32 -4.17
C MET A 45 -3.05 16.12 -3.21
N ASN A 46 -2.48 15.47 -2.23
CA ASN A 46 -1.65 16.16 -1.24
C ASN A 46 -0.18 16.15 -1.60
N TRP A 47 0.16 15.66 -2.78
CA TRP A 47 1.55 15.66 -3.26
C TRP A 47 2.50 14.97 -2.31
N ILE A 48 2.06 13.91 -1.69
CA ILE A 48 2.91 13.18 -0.77
C ILE A 48 3.90 12.36 -1.57
N ARG A 49 5.18 12.57 -1.32
CA ARG A 49 6.22 11.84 -2.03
C ARG A 49 6.56 10.58 -1.29
N ILE A 50 6.60 9.47 -1.99
CA ILE A 50 6.92 8.17 -1.41
C ILE A 50 8.19 7.65 -2.08
N LEU A 51 9.15 7.25 -1.25
CA LEU A 51 10.45 6.79 -1.74
C LEU A 51 10.70 5.38 -1.21
N PRO A 52 11.58 4.62 -1.89
CA PRO A 52 11.95 3.31 -1.36
C PRO A 52 12.51 3.45 0.06
N GLY A 53 12.10 2.55 0.92
CA GLY A 53 12.48 2.60 2.32
C GLY A 53 11.46 3.27 3.22
N ASP A 54 10.50 3.98 2.64
CA ASP A 54 9.48 4.62 3.45
C ASP A 54 8.49 3.59 3.98
N ARG A 55 7.98 3.87 5.16
CA ARG A 55 6.91 3.03 5.72
C ARG A 55 5.58 3.65 5.39
N VAL A 56 4.64 2.83 4.95
CA VAL A 56 3.33 3.28 4.55
C VAL A 56 2.29 2.33 5.11
N THR A 57 1.07 2.83 5.24
CA THR A 57 -0.06 1.99 5.58
C THR A 57 -0.80 1.67 4.28
N VAL A 58 -1.06 0.39 4.07
CA VAL A 58 -1.76 -0.04 2.86
C VAL A 58 -3.03 -0.77 3.24
N GLU A 59 -4.03 -0.68 2.38
CA GLU A 59 -5.27 -1.42 2.51
C GLU A 59 -5.34 -2.46 1.41
N MET A 60 -5.82 -3.63 1.75
CA MET A 60 -5.97 -4.71 0.79
C MET A 60 -7.33 -5.34 0.98
N SER A 61 -7.91 -5.83 -0.11
CA SER A 61 -9.13 -6.61 -0.04
C SER A 61 -8.76 -8.05 0.33
N PRO A 62 -9.50 -8.69 1.21
CA PRO A 62 -9.23 -10.10 1.49
C PRO A 62 -9.46 -10.99 0.29
N TYR A 63 -10.15 -10.45 -0.73
CA TYR A 63 -10.40 -11.21 -1.94
C TYR A 63 -9.34 -11.02 -2.99
N ASP A 64 -8.41 -10.10 -2.78
CA ASP A 64 -7.35 -9.85 -3.75
C ASP A 64 -6.12 -9.37 -2.99
N LEU A 65 -5.27 -10.29 -2.63
CA LEU A 65 -4.09 -9.98 -1.82
C LEU A 65 -2.87 -9.69 -2.68
N THR A 66 -3.07 -9.46 -3.98
CA THR A 66 -1.96 -9.14 -4.85
C THR A 66 -1.80 -7.65 -5.08
N LYS A 67 -2.79 -6.85 -4.69
CA LYS A 67 -2.75 -5.41 -4.88
C LYS A 67 -3.13 -4.71 -3.59
N ALA A 68 -2.52 -3.57 -3.37
CA ALA A 68 -2.78 -2.79 -2.16
C ALA A 68 -2.93 -1.33 -2.53
N ARG A 69 -3.52 -0.57 -1.65
CA ARG A 69 -3.67 0.87 -1.84
C ARG A 69 -3.00 1.56 -0.66
N ILE A 70 -2.09 2.47 -0.97
CA ILE A 70 -1.40 3.23 0.07
C ILE A 70 -2.33 4.33 0.53
N THR A 71 -2.65 4.33 1.81
CA THR A 71 -3.59 5.30 2.37
C THR A 71 -2.92 6.27 3.32
N PHE A 72 -1.71 5.98 3.77
CA PHE A 72 -1.03 6.84 4.71
C PHE A 72 0.47 6.59 4.63
N ARG A 73 1.25 7.64 4.81
CA ARG A 73 2.70 7.54 4.81
C ARG A 73 3.20 7.96 6.19
N HIS A 74 4.04 7.16 6.75
CA HIS A 74 4.59 7.43 8.10
C HIS A 74 5.82 8.30 8.10
#